data_9b19534d51569eaa10726065bd3fbdf6
#
_entry.id   9b19534d51569eaa10726065bd3fbdf6
#
_cell.length_a   1.000
_cell.length_b   1.000
_cell.length_c   1.000
_cell.angle_alpha   90.00
_cell.angle_beta   90.00
_cell.angle_gamma   90.00
#
_symmetry.space_group_name_H-M   'P 1'
#
loop_
_entity.id
_entity.type
_entity.pdbx_description
1 polymer ?
#
loop_
_entity_poly.entity_id
_entity_poly.type
_entity_poly.pdbx_seq_one_letter_code
_entity_poly.pdbx_strand_id
1 'polypeptide(L)'
;MKKTFSFWVVFLWCSVFVHANELRPDGLIFNDYPGSTVLVIDKSACRLMVYKFQESWKMHRVFPCTTGKVNGDKFREGDLKTPIGIYWLNQAWAGWELAQYYGNGANVYGTGAFEVSYPNYFDQVIERKNGDGIWIHGTVKGDPIPTRGCISISNYNFLELTRSVELGATPVIIEEKVTFSPSAVIAQEQQFLMGTIESWKRAWESNDVDNYLSFYSSNFLTEKWNFNSWQAHKKSVSTQNKRRRILLNDLSVLMSKNIYHVRFVQTYTSSSINDVGFKHLFLVKEADGLKIISENWTPLNQLSPSPAFQYAYKESQQNSM
;
A
#
# COMPACT_ATOMS: atom_id res chain seq x y z
N MET A 1 35.88 -49.87 33.85
CA MET A 1 36.15 -48.58 33.21
C MET A 1 34.88 -48.07 32.54
N LYS A 2 34.15 -47.18 33.23
CA LYS A 2 32.91 -46.56 32.67
C LYS A 2 33.32 -45.19 32.07
N LYS A 3 33.17 -44.99 30.76
CA LYS A 3 33.37 -43.73 30.08
C LYS A 3 32.07 -42.91 30.14
N THR A 4 32.07 -41.84 30.90
CA THR A 4 31.03 -40.83 30.92
C THR A 4 31.22 -39.90 29.74
N PHE A 5 30.27 -39.90 28.83
CA PHE A 5 30.18 -38.90 27.74
C PHE A 5 29.42 -37.66 28.25
N SER A 6 30.13 -36.55 28.38
CA SER A 6 29.52 -35.27 28.70
C SER A 6 29.02 -34.61 27.40
N PHE A 7 27.70 -34.47 27.25
CA PHE A 7 27.08 -33.71 26.18
C PHE A 7 27.13 -32.21 26.54
N TRP A 8 27.92 -31.44 25.83
CA TRP A 8 27.85 -29.98 25.88
C TRP A 8 26.73 -29.51 24.97
N VAL A 9 25.63 -29.02 25.55
CA VAL A 9 24.58 -28.31 24.84
C VAL A 9 25.06 -26.88 24.65
N VAL A 10 25.53 -26.58 23.46
CA VAL A 10 25.82 -25.18 23.05
C VAL A 10 24.47 -24.51 22.78
N PHE A 11 24.02 -23.69 23.71
CA PHE A 11 22.94 -22.74 23.47
C PHE A 11 23.44 -21.69 22.49
N LEU A 12 23.06 -21.82 21.22
CA LEU A 12 23.13 -20.71 20.27
C LEU A 12 22.08 -19.66 20.72
N TRP A 13 22.51 -18.68 21.48
CA TRP A 13 21.78 -17.44 21.63
C TRP A 13 21.85 -16.71 20.30
N CYS A 14 20.83 -16.92 19.49
CA CYS A 14 20.64 -16.15 18.27
C CYS A 14 20.37 -14.71 18.68
N SER A 15 21.31 -13.83 18.31
CA SER A 15 21.31 -12.41 18.61
C SER A 15 20.16 -11.66 17.92
N VAL A 16 19.01 -11.58 18.58
CA VAL A 16 17.84 -10.76 18.17
C VAL A 16 18.01 -9.29 18.60
N PHE A 17 19.23 -8.83 18.88
CA PHE A 17 19.44 -7.58 19.63
C PHE A 17 19.97 -6.38 18.83
N VAL A 18 19.67 -6.18 17.54
CA VAL A 18 20.25 -5.00 16.87
C VAL A 18 19.24 -4.01 16.27
N HIS A 19 17.98 -4.33 16.10
CA HIS A 19 17.04 -3.46 15.35
C HIS A 19 15.92 -2.79 16.18
N ALA A 20 15.90 -2.95 17.48
CA ALA A 20 14.78 -2.46 18.33
C ALA A 20 14.64 -0.93 18.35
N ASN A 21 15.71 -0.18 18.09
CA ASN A 21 15.74 1.28 18.15
C ASN A 21 15.75 1.97 16.76
N GLU A 22 15.75 1.21 15.66
CA GLU A 22 15.68 1.79 14.33
C GLU A 22 14.30 2.40 14.12
N LEU A 23 14.26 3.69 13.77
CA LEU A 23 13.01 4.41 13.49
C LEU A 23 12.54 4.11 12.08
N ARG A 24 11.25 3.82 11.95
CA ARG A 24 10.59 3.72 10.64
C ARG A 24 9.28 4.51 10.62
N PRO A 25 8.76 4.89 9.43
CA PRO A 25 7.48 5.58 9.34
C PRO A 25 6.36 4.80 10.01
N ASP A 26 5.55 5.47 10.83
CA ASP A 26 4.43 4.85 11.54
C ASP A 26 3.42 4.16 10.61
N GLY A 27 3.25 4.71 9.41
CA GLY A 27 2.37 4.13 8.39
C GLY A 27 2.88 2.85 7.73
N LEU A 28 4.16 2.50 7.90
CA LEU A 28 4.76 1.30 7.33
C LEU A 28 4.65 0.13 8.33
N ILE A 29 3.49 -0.50 8.41
CA ILE A 29 3.21 -1.58 9.38
C ILE A 29 3.77 -2.92 8.91
N PHE A 30 3.32 -3.39 7.73
CA PHE A 30 3.72 -4.68 7.16
C PHE A 30 3.67 -4.65 5.63
N ASN A 31 4.78 -5.00 5.01
CA ASN A 31 4.92 -5.32 3.59
C ASN A 31 6.24 -6.12 3.42
N ASP A 32 6.51 -7.01 4.38
CA ASP A 32 7.83 -7.58 4.69
C ASP A 32 8.16 -8.76 3.77
N TYR A 33 8.20 -8.50 2.46
CA TYR A 33 8.67 -9.47 1.46
C TYR A 33 10.06 -9.10 0.97
N PRO A 34 10.98 -10.05 0.79
CA PRO A 34 12.33 -9.77 0.29
C PRO A 34 12.27 -8.98 -1.03
N GLY A 35 12.94 -7.85 -1.05
CA GLY A 35 12.95 -6.93 -2.20
C GLY A 35 11.80 -5.93 -2.27
N SER A 36 10.82 -6.00 -1.35
CA SER A 36 9.73 -5.02 -1.30
C SER A 36 10.24 -3.59 -1.18
N THR A 37 9.56 -2.71 -1.90
CA THR A 37 9.79 -1.26 -1.86
C THR A 37 8.52 -0.54 -1.44
N VAL A 38 8.64 0.45 -0.56
CA VAL A 38 7.56 1.37 -0.19
C VAL A 38 8.05 2.80 -0.37
N LEU A 39 7.24 3.63 -1.01
CA LEU A 39 7.47 5.06 -1.13
C LEU A 39 6.74 5.78 0.01
N VAL A 40 7.42 6.70 0.68
CA VAL A 40 6.83 7.51 1.74
C VAL A 40 7.08 8.99 1.42
N ILE A 41 6.00 9.74 1.28
CA ILE A 41 6.04 11.15 0.92
C ILE A 41 5.65 11.99 2.12
N ASP A 42 6.60 12.82 2.59
CA ASP A 42 6.40 13.85 3.61
C ASP A 42 6.22 15.19 2.90
N LYS A 43 4.96 15.66 2.82
CA LYS A 43 4.62 16.91 2.12
C LYS A 43 5.26 18.11 2.81
N SER A 44 5.22 18.16 4.15
CA SER A 44 5.74 19.28 4.93
C SER A 44 7.26 19.39 4.87
N ALA A 45 7.95 18.26 4.77
CA ALA A 45 9.40 18.20 4.67
C ALA A 45 9.92 18.18 3.23
N CYS A 46 9.01 18.19 2.22
CA CYS A 46 9.35 18.15 0.81
C CYS A 46 10.27 16.96 0.46
N ARG A 47 9.95 15.76 0.97
CA ARG A 47 10.78 14.57 0.79
C ARG A 47 9.97 13.39 0.27
N LEU A 48 10.52 12.68 -0.71
CA LEU A 48 10.12 11.35 -1.13
C LEU A 48 11.20 10.38 -0.63
N MET A 49 10.83 9.50 0.28
CA MET A 49 11.69 8.49 0.88
C MET A 49 11.39 7.13 0.26
N VAL A 50 12.43 6.39 -0.11
CA VAL A 50 12.35 5.02 -0.63
C VAL A 50 12.79 4.08 0.47
N TYR A 51 11.88 3.25 0.96
CA TYR A 51 12.17 2.18 1.91
C TYR A 51 12.25 0.85 1.18
N LYS A 52 13.22 0.02 1.53
CA LYS A 52 13.38 -1.35 1.02
C LYS A 52 13.46 -2.35 2.17
N PHE A 53 12.80 -3.48 1.97
CA PHE A 53 12.87 -4.62 2.88
C PHE A 53 13.90 -5.64 2.39
N GLN A 54 14.83 -5.98 3.26
CA GLN A 54 15.79 -7.09 3.08
C GLN A 54 15.63 -8.08 4.24
N GLU A 55 16.27 -7.80 5.36
CA GLU A 55 16.05 -8.48 6.65
C GLU A 55 15.25 -7.59 7.60
N SER A 56 15.28 -6.30 7.38
CA SER A 56 14.51 -5.24 8.04
C SER A 56 14.24 -4.10 7.05
N TRP A 57 13.31 -3.20 7.42
CA TRP A 57 13.04 -1.99 6.66
C TRP A 57 14.16 -0.98 6.82
N LYS A 58 14.75 -0.57 5.70
CA LYS A 58 15.79 0.47 5.67
C LYS A 58 15.43 1.57 4.69
N MET A 59 15.68 2.79 5.10
CA MET A 59 15.62 3.93 4.19
C MET A 59 16.78 3.83 3.19
N HIS A 60 16.44 3.58 1.93
CA HIS A 60 17.40 3.36 0.85
C HIS A 60 17.80 4.66 0.16
N ARG A 61 16.82 5.56 -0.08
CA ARG A 61 17.03 6.86 -0.75
C ARG A 61 16.06 7.89 -0.19
N VAL A 62 16.48 9.14 -0.28
CA VAL A 62 15.62 10.32 -0.05
C VAL A 62 15.81 11.26 -1.23
N PHE A 63 14.72 11.64 -1.85
CA PHE A 63 14.70 12.61 -2.94
C PHE A 63 13.98 13.88 -2.50
N PRO A 64 14.56 15.08 -2.70
CA PRO A 64 13.81 16.32 -2.63
C PRO A 64 12.62 16.26 -3.60
N CYS A 65 11.44 16.61 -3.13
CA CYS A 65 10.25 16.66 -3.95
C CYS A 65 9.44 17.92 -3.68
N THR A 66 8.53 18.25 -4.58
CA THR A 66 7.48 19.22 -4.33
C THR A 66 6.13 18.58 -4.54
N THR A 67 5.12 19.15 -3.92
CA THR A 67 3.73 18.68 -3.98
C THR A 67 2.81 19.82 -4.45
N GLY A 68 1.51 19.65 -4.29
CA GLY A 68 0.53 20.70 -4.63
C GLY A 68 0.80 22.01 -3.92
N LYS A 69 0.44 23.12 -4.56
CA LYS A 69 0.65 24.48 -4.04
C LYS A 69 -0.09 24.79 -2.74
N VAL A 70 -1.12 24.00 -2.44
CA VAL A 70 -1.97 24.18 -1.25
C VAL A 70 -1.79 22.99 -0.32
N ASN A 71 -1.56 23.23 0.95
CA ASN A 71 -1.43 22.21 1.99
C ASN A 71 -2.77 21.53 2.28
N GLY A 72 -2.70 20.37 2.96
CA GLY A 72 -3.85 19.59 3.36
C GLY A 72 -4.22 18.51 2.34
N ASP A 73 -5.25 17.74 2.64
CA ASP A 73 -5.68 16.60 1.85
C ASP A 73 -6.45 17.06 0.59
N LYS A 74 -6.27 16.32 -0.51
CA LYS A 74 -6.98 16.56 -1.78
C LYS A 74 -8.37 15.94 -1.72
N PHE A 75 -9.40 16.73 -2.07
CA PHE A 75 -10.79 16.28 -2.15
C PHE A 75 -11.38 16.35 -3.55
N ARG A 76 -10.99 17.34 -4.36
CA ARG A 76 -11.60 17.60 -5.67
C ARG A 76 -10.60 18.05 -6.70
N GLU A 77 -10.97 17.94 -7.95
CA GLU A 77 -10.20 18.51 -9.05
C GLU A 77 -10.01 20.02 -8.85
N GLY A 78 -8.83 20.53 -9.22
CA GLY A 78 -8.51 21.96 -9.17
C GLY A 78 -8.20 22.53 -7.78
N ASP A 79 -8.25 21.75 -6.69
CA ASP A 79 -7.96 22.22 -5.34
C ASP A 79 -6.46 22.47 -5.07
N LEU A 80 -5.60 22.16 -6.02
CA LEU A 80 -4.14 22.33 -5.99
C LEU A 80 -3.44 21.59 -4.85
N LYS A 81 -4.08 20.57 -4.29
CA LYS A 81 -3.57 19.76 -3.18
C LYS A 81 -3.08 18.40 -3.66
N THR A 82 -2.09 17.85 -2.95
CA THR A 82 -1.70 16.44 -3.04
C THR A 82 -2.49 15.64 -2.01
N PRO A 83 -3.05 14.47 -2.37
CA PRO A 83 -3.84 13.68 -1.41
C PRO A 83 -2.98 13.17 -0.26
N ILE A 84 -3.64 12.87 0.86
CA ILE A 84 -3.09 12.14 2.00
C ILE A 84 -3.76 10.77 2.03
N GLY A 85 -2.96 9.70 2.09
CA GLY A 85 -3.50 8.34 2.05
C GLY A 85 -2.49 7.31 1.58
N ILE A 86 -3.00 6.13 1.27
CA ILE A 86 -2.22 4.99 0.81
C ILE A 86 -2.68 4.63 -0.59
N TYR A 87 -1.73 4.59 -1.49
CA TYR A 87 -1.94 4.37 -2.92
C TYR A 87 -0.96 3.34 -3.46
N TRP A 88 -1.11 2.95 -4.74
CA TRP A 88 -0.16 2.13 -5.48
C TRP A 88 0.22 2.83 -6.77
N LEU A 89 1.38 2.47 -7.32
CA LEU A 89 1.77 2.88 -8.65
C LEU A 89 1.10 1.95 -9.66
N ASN A 90 0.11 2.45 -10.41
CA ASN A 90 -0.68 1.64 -11.32
C ASN A 90 -0.09 1.59 -12.72
N GLN A 91 0.42 2.72 -13.21
CA GLN A 91 0.89 2.88 -14.57
C GLN A 91 2.13 3.76 -14.61
N ALA A 92 2.91 3.59 -15.66
CA ALA A 92 4.06 4.44 -15.95
C ALA A 92 3.99 4.97 -17.38
N TRP A 93 4.45 6.19 -17.55
CA TRP A 93 4.49 6.89 -18.80
C TRP A 93 5.91 7.39 -19.07
N ALA A 94 6.47 7.09 -20.23
CA ALA A 94 7.70 7.73 -20.66
C ALA A 94 7.44 9.18 -21.11
N GLY A 95 8.45 10.05 -20.99
CA GLY A 95 8.28 11.47 -21.36
C GLY A 95 7.86 11.67 -22.82
N TRP A 96 8.33 10.82 -23.74
CA TRP A 96 7.93 10.89 -25.14
C TRP A 96 6.46 10.48 -25.39
N GLU A 97 5.92 9.53 -24.62
CA GLU A 97 4.49 9.16 -24.65
C GLU A 97 3.64 10.34 -24.20
N LEU A 98 4.04 10.98 -23.09
CA LEU A 98 3.37 12.18 -22.59
C LEU A 98 3.43 13.32 -23.59
N ALA A 99 4.54 13.47 -24.32
CA ALA A 99 4.67 14.47 -25.39
C ALA A 99 3.72 14.23 -26.56
N GLN A 100 3.42 12.98 -26.90
CA GLN A 100 2.42 12.65 -27.91
C GLN A 100 0.99 13.04 -27.47
N TYR A 101 0.67 12.85 -26.19
CA TYR A 101 -0.66 13.14 -25.64
C TYR A 101 -0.90 14.63 -25.37
N TYR A 102 0.10 15.31 -24.77
CA TYR A 102 -0.05 16.67 -24.24
C TYR A 102 0.73 17.72 -25.05
N GLY A 103 1.46 17.31 -26.10
CA GLY A 103 2.28 18.21 -26.89
C GLY A 103 3.30 18.95 -26.01
N ASN A 104 3.44 20.25 -26.24
CA ASN A 104 4.35 21.11 -25.46
C ASN A 104 3.99 21.17 -23.96
N GLY A 105 2.77 20.84 -23.57
CA GLY A 105 2.33 20.75 -22.17
C GLY A 105 3.00 19.62 -21.38
N ALA A 106 3.50 18.59 -22.08
CA ALA A 106 4.18 17.45 -21.47
C ALA A 106 5.52 17.80 -20.80
N ASN A 107 6.12 18.94 -21.15
CA ASN A 107 7.40 19.37 -20.60
C ASN A 107 7.41 19.45 -19.06
N VAL A 108 6.25 19.62 -18.42
CA VAL A 108 6.16 19.66 -16.96
C VAL A 108 6.44 18.30 -16.31
N TYR A 109 6.32 17.19 -17.04
CA TYR A 109 6.50 15.82 -16.54
C TYR A 109 7.91 15.28 -16.73
N GLY A 110 8.78 16.04 -17.38
CA GLY A 110 10.19 15.67 -17.59
C GLY A 110 10.36 14.33 -18.31
N THR A 111 11.19 13.45 -17.76
CA THR A 111 11.54 12.15 -18.37
C THR A 111 10.44 11.11 -18.26
N GLY A 112 9.40 11.34 -17.44
CA GLY A 112 8.28 10.40 -17.30
C GLY A 112 7.48 10.61 -16.02
N ALA A 113 6.47 9.76 -15.85
CA ALA A 113 5.56 9.81 -14.72
C ALA A 113 5.11 8.41 -14.29
N PHE A 114 4.86 8.25 -13.01
CA PHE A 114 4.10 7.14 -12.42
C PHE A 114 2.73 7.63 -12.00
N GLU A 115 1.69 6.96 -12.44
CA GLU A 115 0.33 7.21 -11.99
C GLU A 115 0.10 6.63 -10.60
N VAL A 116 -0.40 7.45 -9.69
CA VAL A 116 -0.79 7.08 -8.33
C VAL A 116 -2.28 6.72 -8.33
N SER A 117 -2.67 5.64 -7.69
CA SER A 117 -4.05 5.12 -7.65
C SER A 117 -5.03 6.01 -6.86
N TYR A 118 -4.92 7.34 -7.03
CA TYR A 118 -5.82 8.31 -6.43
C TYR A 118 -6.91 8.74 -7.45
N PRO A 119 -8.19 8.85 -7.06
CA PRO A 119 -8.75 8.45 -5.77
C PRO A 119 -8.88 6.92 -5.69
N ASN A 120 -8.48 6.34 -4.55
CA ASN A 120 -8.70 4.93 -4.30
C ASN A 120 -10.16 4.67 -3.88
N TYR A 121 -10.52 3.39 -3.67
CA TYR A 121 -11.88 3.02 -3.30
C TYR A 121 -12.37 3.72 -2.01
N PHE A 122 -11.51 3.84 -1.00
CA PHE A 122 -11.83 4.50 0.26
C PHE A 122 -12.08 6.00 0.08
N ASP A 123 -11.22 6.67 -0.70
CA ASP A 123 -11.38 8.07 -1.06
C ASP A 123 -12.75 8.34 -1.71
N GLN A 124 -13.17 7.47 -2.63
CA GLN A 124 -14.43 7.64 -3.38
C GLN A 124 -15.65 7.33 -2.52
N VAL A 125 -15.66 6.19 -1.83
CA VAL A 125 -16.86 5.67 -1.16
C VAL A 125 -17.05 6.28 0.22
N ILE A 126 -15.97 6.40 0.99
CA ILE A 126 -16.04 6.88 2.38
C ILE A 126 -15.82 8.38 2.47
N GLU A 127 -14.72 8.89 1.87
CA GLU A 127 -14.37 10.30 1.97
C GLU A 127 -15.05 11.18 0.91
N ARG A 128 -15.75 10.57 -0.08
CA ARG A 128 -16.47 11.27 -1.15
C ARG A 128 -15.59 12.20 -1.97
N LYS A 129 -14.32 11.82 -2.15
CA LYS A 129 -13.39 12.55 -3.01
C LYS A 129 -13.68 12.29 -4.48
N ASN A 130 -13.53 13.31 -5.31
CA ASN A 130 -13.75 13.25 -6.76
C ASN A 130 -12.64 13.91 -7.58
N GLY A 131 -11.46 14.14 -6.98
CA GLY A 131 -10.26 14.53 -7.72
C GLY A 131 -9.66 13.34 -8.47
N ASP A 132 -8.70 13.63 -9.37
CA ASP A 132 -7.96 12.62 -10.14
C ASP A 132 -6.55 13.09 -10.51
N GLY A 133 -5.86 12.36 -11.39
CA GLY A 133 -4.66 12.80 -12.09
C GLY A 133 -3.46 13.08 -11.18
N ILE A 134 -3.25 12.29 -10.13
CA ILE A 134 -2.08 12.43 -9.25
C ILE A 134 -0.97 11.51 -9.73
N TRP A 135 0.17 12.12 -10.06
CA TRP A 135 1.36 11.42 -10.57
C TRP A 135 2.60 11.77 -9.76
N ILE A 136 3.57 10.85 -9.74
CA ILE A 136 4.96 11.12 -9.36
C ILE A 136 5.73 11.28 -10.65
N HIS A 137 6.30 12.46 -10.91
CA HIS A 137 6.92 12.74 -12.22
C HIS A 137 8.25 13.50 -12.11
N GLY A 138 9.03 13.41 -13.17
CA GLY A 138 10.23 14.21 -13.33
C GLY A 138 9.92 15.69 -13.59
N THR A 139 10.95 16.52 -13.74
CA THR A 139 10.85 17.91 -14.17
C THR A 139 12.04 18.32 -15.00
N VAL A 140 11.82 19.06 -16.07
CA VAL A 140 12.91 19.62 -16.94
C VAL A 140 13.67 20.76 -16.28
N LYS A 141 13.06 21.44 -15.33
CA LYS A 141 13.73 22.52 -14.57
C LYS A 141 14.45 21.85 -13.41
N GLY A 142 15.78 21.91 -13.38
CA GLY A 142 16.67 21.21 -12.43
C GLY A 142 16.11 20.96 -11.03
N ASP A 143 15.47 21.96 -10.41
CA ASP A 143 14.79 21.81 -9.12
C ASP A 143 13.27 21.60 -9.30
N PRO A 144 12.67 20.72 -8.48
CA PRO A 144 11.23 20.53 -8.45
C PRO A 144 10.48 21.82 -8.08
N ILE A 145 9.39 22.11 -8.77
CA ILE A 145 8.54 23.29 -8.52
C ILE A 145 7.15 22.84 -7.99
N PRO A 146 6.48 23.63 -7.15
CA PRO A 146 5.14 23.30 -6.65
C PRO A 146 4.15 23.03 -7.79
N THR A 147 3.38 21.97 -7.65
CA THR A 147 2.51 21.41 -8.68
C THR A 147 1.05 21.81 -8.48
N ARG A 148 0.16 21.27 -9.33
CA ARG A 148 -1.30 21.36 -9.16
C ARG A 148 -1.88 20.16 -8.37
N GLY A 149 -1.01 19.34 -7.73
CA GLY A 149 -1.39 18.17 -6.95
C GLY A 149 -0.47 16.97 -7.12
N CYS A 150 0.28 16.89 -8.21
CA CYS A 150 1.27 15.84 -8.43
C CYS A 150 2.47 15.96 -7.47
N ILE A 151 3.28 14.93 -7.43
CA ILE A 151 4.57 14.90 -6.74
C ILE A 151 5.66 15.06 -7.80
N SER A 152 6.43 16.15 -7.75
CA SER A 152 7.53 16.42 -8.71
C SER A 152 8.86 16.17 -8.05
N ILE A 153 9.76 15.48 -8.77
CA ILE A 153 11.17 15.24 -8.42
C ILE A 153 12.05 15.62 -9.63
N SER A 154 13.37 15.76 -9.45
CA SER A 154 14.24 16.01 -10.61
C SER A 154 14.21 14.82 -11.58
N ASN A 155 14.50 15.06 -12.86
CA ASN A 155 14.60 13.99 -13.86
C ASN A 155 15.62 12.92 -13.47
N TYR A 156 16.74 13.31 -12.92
CA TYR A 156 17.74 12.36 -12.42
C TYR A 156 17.18 11.45 -11.32
N ASN A 157 16.49 12.05 -10.33
CA ASN A 157 15.88 11.29 -9.25
C ASN A 157 14.73 10.41 -9.74
N PHE A 158 13.99 10.85 -10.77
CA PHE A 158 12.95 10.02 -11.37
C PHE A 158 13.53 8.75 -12.02
N LEU A 159 14.62 8.88 -12.80
CA LEU A 159 15.32 7.74 -13.38
C LEU A 159 15.90 6.79 -12.32
N GLU A 160 16.42 7.33 -11.21
CA GLU A 160 16.84 6.48 -10.08
C GLU A 160 15.63 5.76 -9.43
N LEU A 161 14.51 6.45 -9.29
CA LEU A 161 13.28 5.88 -8.71
C LEU A 161 12.75 4.71 -9.55
N THR A 162 12.82 4.78 -10.89
CA THR A 162 12.36 3.70 -11.79
C THR A 162 13.03 2.36 -11.49
N ARG A 163 14.26 2.37 -10.97
CA ARG A 163 15.04 1.15 -10.63
C ARG A 163 14.57 0.50 -9.33
N SER A 164 13.72 1.15 -8.58
CA SER A 164 13.32 0.73 -7.23
C SER A 164 11.85 0.37 -7.12
N VAL A 165 11.04 0.67 -8.12
CA VAL A 165 9.59 0.51 -8.07
C VAL A 165 9.09 -0.58 -9.00
N GLU A 166 7.99 -1.22 -8.59
CA GLU A 166 7.26 -2.22 -9.37
C GLU A 166 5.80 -1.79 -9.45
N LEU A 167 5.26 -1.71 -10.69
CA LEU A 167 3.87 -1.30 -10.92
C LEU A 167 2.90 -2.35 -10.37
N GLY A 168 1.85 -1.88 -9.73
CA GLY A 168 0.86 -2.71 -9.07
C GLY A 168 1.32 -3.28 -7.71
N ALA A 169 2.63 -3.33 -7.43
CA ALA A 169 3.20 -3.88 -6.20
C ALA A 169 3.74 -2.81 -5.25
N THR A 170 4.36 -1.74 -5.75
CA THR A 170 4.93 -0.68 -4.90
C THR A 170 3.86 0.23 -4.33
N PRO A 171 3.63 0.24 -3.01
CA PRO A 171 2.73 1.19 -2.37
C PRO A 171 3.39 2.55 -2.15
N VAL A 172 2.54 3.57 -2.05
CA VAL A 172 2.90 4.96 -1.80
C VAL A 172 2.09 5.47 -0.60
N ILE A 173 2.78 5.78 0.49
CA ILE A 173 2.21 6.44 1.67
C ILE A 173 2.44 7.95 1.49
N ILE A 174 1.37 8.74 1.50
CA ILE A 174 1.45 10.19 1.40
C ILE A 174 0.87 10.79 2.68
N GLU A 175 1.70 11.56 3.39
CA GLU A 175 1.32 12.22 4.64
C GLU A 175 1.61 13.73 4.58
N GLU A 176 0.83 14.52 5.29
CA GLU A 176 1.16 15.94 5.48
C GLU A 176 2.49 16.08 6.21
N LYS A 177 2.67 15.28 7.28
CA LYS A 177 3.90 15.15 8.06
C LYS A 177 4.07 13.69 8.47
N VAL A 178 5.17 13.09 8.08
CA VAL A 178 5.49 11.71 8.46
C VAL A 178 5.97 11.67 9.91
N THR A 179 5.39 10.78 10.69
CA THR A 179 5.84 10.42 12.03
C THR A 179 6.61 9.10 12.03
N PHE A 180 7.48 8.94 13.01
CA PHE A 180 8.38 7.79 13.09
C PHE A 180 8.35 7.20 14.49
N SER A 181 8.29 5.88 14.57
CA SER A 181 8.38 5.12 15.82
C SER A 181 9.49 4.08 15.77
N PRO A 182 9.98 3.64 16.94
CA PRO A 182 10.87 2.49 17.00
C PRO A 182 10.27 1.25 16.35
N SER A 183 11.06 0.53 15.57
CA SER A 183 10.61 -0.68 14.86
C SER A 183 9.96 -1.71 15.79
N ALA A 184 10.38 -1.78 17.06
CA ALA A 184 9.75 -2.65 18.05
C ALA A 184 8.29 -2.29 18.37
N VAL A 185 7.96 -0.98 18.41
CA VAL A 185 6.57 -0.50 18.64
C VAL A 185 5.70 -0.88 17.46
N ILE A 186 6.19 -0.66 16.24
CA ILE A 186 5.45 -1.01 15.02
C ILE A 186 5.30 -2.54 14.90
N ALA A 187 6.29 -3.33 15.34
CA ALA A 187 6.18 -4.79 15.35
C ALA A 187 5.08 -5.31 16.30
N GLN A 188 4.84 -4.66 17.43
CA GLN A 188 3.71 -4.98 18.31
C GLN A 188 2.37 -4.69 17.62
N GLU A 189 2.26 -3.54 16.97
CA GLU A 189 1.08 -3.16 16.18
C GLU A 189 0.84 -4.14 15.02
N GLN A 190 1.89 -4.53 14.31
CA GLN A 190 1.86 -5.53 13.25
C GLN A 190 1.31 -6.87 13.77
N GLN A 191 1.83 -7.35 14.91
CA GLN A 191 1.38 -8.63 15.51
C GLN A 191 -0.12 -8.58 15.84
N PHE A 192 -0.60 -7.49 16.42
CA PHE A 192 -2.01 -7.30 16.75
C PHE A 192 -2.90 -7.30 15.50
N LEU A 193 -2.51 -6.56 14.47
CA LEU A 193 -3.23 -6.51 13.18
C LEU A 193 -3.27 -7.88 12.49
N MET A 194 -2.13 -8.57 12.42
CA MET A 194 -2.05 -9.90 11.82
C MET A 194 -2.93 -10.91 12.55
N GLY A 195 -2.96 -10.88 13.89
CA GLY A 195 -3.85 -11.69 14.70
C GLY A 195 -5.33 -11.43 14.42
N THR A 196 -5.70 -10.18 14.23
CA THR A 196 -7.07 -9.77 13.88
C THR A 196 -7.46 -10.26 12.47
N ILE A 197 -6.59 -10.08 11.47
CA ILE A 197 -6.84 -10.52 10.08
C ILE A 197 -6.98 -12.05 10.02
N GLU A 198 -6.13 -12.79 10.71
CA GLU A 198 -6.22 -14.25 10.76
C GLU A 198 -7.48 -14.72 11.47
N SER A 199 -7.90 -14.05 12.54
CA SER A 199 -9.14 -14.37 13.26
C SER A 199 -10.39 -14.09 12.42
N TRP A 200 -10.41 -12.97 11.71
CA TRP A 200 -11.43 -12.64 10.72
C TRP A 200 -11.53 -13.72 9.62
N LYS A 201 -10.39 -14.12 9.06
CA LYS A 201 -10.32 -15.17 8.04
C LYS A 201 -10.87 -16.50 8.55
N ARG A 202 -10.47 -16.93 9.75
CA ARG A 202 -10.95 -18.18 10.39
C ARG A 202 -12.46 -18.16 10.61
N ALA A 203 -13.02 -17.05 11.10
CA ALA A 203 -14.46 -16.88 11.27
C ALA A 203 -15.20 -17.01 9.92
N TRP A 204 -14.62 -16.46 8.87
CA TRP A 204 -15.17 -16.60 7.52
C TRP A 204 -15.10 -18.04 7.00
N GLU A 205 -13.95 -18.74 7.16
CA GLU A 205 -13.77 -20.14 6.72
C GLU A 205 -14.65 -21.12 7.50
N SER A 206 -14.77 -20.94 8.81
CA SER A 206 -15.58 -21.81 9.68
C SER A 206 -17.10 -21.63 9.52
N ASN A 207 -17.53 -20.64 8.74
CA ASN A 207 -18.93 -20.26 8.59
C ASN A 207 -19.58 -19.74 9.90
N ASP A 208 -18.78 -19.28 10.86
CA ASP A 208 -19.22 -18.59 12.06
C ASP A 208 -19.57 -17.13 11.70
N VAL A 209 -20.78 -16.96 11.19
CA VAL A 209 -21.20 -15.68 10.58
C VAL A 209 -21.32 -14.56 11.61
N ASP A 210 -21.71 -14.87 12.85
CA ASP A 210 -21.85 -13.84 13.87
C ASP A 210 -20.45 -13.39 14.35
N ASN A 211 -19.52 -14.31 14.56
CA ASN A 211 -18.13 -13.95 14.83
C ASN A 211 -17.48 -13.21 13.62
N TYR A 212 -17.71 -13.65 12.37
CA TYR A 212 -17.26 -12.94 11.20
C TYR A 212 -17.77 -11.50 11.17
N LEU A 213 -19.03 -11.28 11.46
CA LEU A 213 -19.64 -9.94 11.46
C LEU A 213 -19.17 -9.06 12.62
N SER A 214 -18.67 -9.66 13.72
CA SER A 214 -18.11 -8.91 14.84
C SER A 214 -16.84 -8.12 14.48
N PHE A 215 -16.14 -8.49 13.39
CA PHE A 215 -15.01 -7.71 12.86
C PHE A 215 -15.41 -6.47 12.07
N TYR A 216 -16.71 -6.26 11.79
CA TYR A 216 -17.20 -5.13 11.02
C TYR A 216 -17.74 -4.04 11.94
N SER A 217 -17.44 -2.79 11.58
CA SER A 217 -17.98 -1.61 12.25
C SER A 217 -19.50 -1.48 12.00
N SER A 218 -20.22 -0.94 12.95
CA SER A 218 -21.61 -0.49 12.73
C SER A 218 -21.71 0.61 11.65
N ASN A 219 -20.60 1.32 11.40
CA ASN A 219 -20.47 2.34 10.35
C ASN A 219 -19.96 1.77 9.01
N PHE A 220 -19.91 0.42 8.88
CA PHE A 220 -19.45 -0.22 7.65
C PHE A 220 -20.24 0.26 6.44
N LEU A 221 -19.51 0.65 5.39
CA LEU A 221 -20.06 1.16 4.14
C LEU A 221 -19.24 0.70 2.93
N THR A 222 -19.93 0.26 1.89
CA THR A 222 -19.39 0.05 0.54
C THR A 222 -20.28 0.77 -0.47
N GLU A 223 -19.95 0.74 -1.76
CA GLU A 223 -20.85 1.25 -2.79
C GLU A 223 -22.25 0.59 -2.74
N LYS A 224 -22.29 -0.69 -2.36
CA LYS A 224 -23.50 -1.52 -2.42
C LYS A 224 -24.15 -1.74 -1.06
N TRP A 225 -23.36 -1.80 0.02
CA TRP A 225 -23.79 -2.29 1.31
C TRP A 225 -23.47 -1.31 2.44
N ASN A 226 -24.43 -1.08 3.35
CA ASN A 226 -24.16 -0.65 4.72
C ASN A 226 -24.13 -1.87 5.65
N PHE A 227 -23.82 -1.68 6.94
CA PHE A 227 -23.67 -2.79 7.89
C PHE A 227 -24.92 -3.70 7.94
N ASN A 228 -26.12 -3.14 8.02
CA ASN A 228 -27.35 -3.90 8.16
C ASN A 228 -27.63 -4.79 6.92
N SER A 229 -27.50 -4.21 5.73
CA SER A 229 -27.69 -4.94 4.48
C SER A 229 -26.55 -5.94 4.24
N TRP A 230 -25.32 -5.63 4.64
CA TRP A 230 -24.19 -6.56 4.62
C TRP A 230 -24.41 -7.76 5.53
N GLN A 231 -24.84 -7.53 6.77
CA GLN A 231 -25.19 -8.57 7.73
C GLN A 231 -26.28 -9.51 7.16
N ALA A 232 -27.37 -8.95 6.63
CA ALA A 232 -28.42 -9.74 6.02
C ALA A 232 -27.91 -10.60 4.85
N HIS A 233 -27.09 -10.00 3.97
CA HIS A 233 -26.47 -10.70 2.86
C HIS A 233 -25.56 -11.85 3.34
N LYS A 234 -24.67 -11.60 4.29
CA LYS A 234 -23.73 -12.62 4.80
C LYS A 234 -24.44 -13.75 5.51
N LYS A 235 -25.50 -13.48 6.29
CA LYS A 235 -26.35 -14.50 6.89
C LYS A 235 -27.04 -15.38 5.84
N SER A 236 -27.54 -14.77 4.76
CA SER A 236 -28.17 -15.51 3.66
C SER A 236 -27.18 -16.44 2.93
N VAL A 237 -25.98 -15.94 2.55
CA VAL A 237 -25.00 -16.76 1.81
C VAL A 237 -24.31 -17.81 2.69
N SER A 238 -24.26 -17.62 4.00
CA SER A 238 -23.64 -18.58 4.92
C SER A 238 -24.39 -19.92 4.93
N THR A 239 -25.69 -19.92 4.70
CA THR A 239 -26.51 -21.14 4.65
C THR A 239 -26.24 -21.98 3.40
N GLN A 240 -25.72 -21.37 2.32
CA GLN A 240 -25.54 -22.00 1.01
C GLN A 240 -24.17 -22.65 0.82
N ASN A 241 -23.12 -22.12 1.45
CA ASN A 241 -21.73 -22.52 1.26
C ASN A 241 -21.08 -22.95 2.58
N LYS A 242 -21.23 -24.20 2.99
CA LYS A 242 -20.73 -24.71 4.26
C LYS A 242 -19.23 -24.94 4.32
N ARG A 243 -18.55 -25.18 3.19
CA ARG A 243 -17.10 -25.38 3.12
C ARG A 243 -16.49 -24.35 2.18
N ARG A 244 -15.54 -23.59 2.71
CA ARG A 244 -14.76 -22.62 1.93
C ARG A 244 -13.32 -22.59 2.42
N ARG A 245 -12.43 -22.25 1.53
CA ARG A 245 -11.01 -22.02 1.82
C ARG A 245 -10.62 -20.65 1.29
N ILE A 246 -9.90 -19.92 2.13
CA ILE A 246 -9.46 -18.56 1.82
C ILE A 246 -7.95 -18.50 2.02
N LEU A 247 -7.23 -18.16 0.96
CA LEU A 247 -5.79 -17.90 1.03
C LEU A 247 -5.58 -16.41 0.89
N LEU A 248 -4.67 -15.87 1.69
CA LEU A 248 -4.22 -14.48 1.65
C LEU A 248 -2.76 -14.49 1.24
N ASN A 249 -2.46 -14.03 0.03
CA ASN A 249 -1.11 -13.91 -0.50
C ASN A 249 -0.77 -12.43 -0.68
N ASP A 250 0.51 -12.11 -0.70
CA ASP A 250 1.01 -10.74 -0.93
C ASP A 250 0.35 -9.71 -0.01
N LEU A 251 0.27 -10.06 1.27
CA LEU A 251 -0.39 -9.23 2.29
C LEU A 251 0.44 -7.97 2.56
N SER A 252 -0.20 -6.82 2.47
CA SER A 252 0.33 -5.51 2.84
C SER A 252 -0.61 -4.84 3.84
N VAL A 253 -0.05 -4.26 4.89
CA VAL A 253 -0.78 -3.50 5.91
C VAL A 253 -0.07 -2.18 6.11
N LEU A 254 -0.70 -1.10 5.69
CA LEU A 254 -0.18 0.25 5.79
C LEU A 254 -1.19 1.13 6.53
N MET A 255 -0.74 2.24 7.10
CA MET A 255 -1.61 3.15 7.85
C MET A 255 -1.43 4.59 7.38
N SER A 256 -2.53 5.29 7.24
CA SER A 256 -2.60 6.74 7.04
C SER A 256 -3.86 7.28 7.70
N LYS A 257 -3.79 8.46 8.31
CA LYS A 257 -4.94 9.08 9.00
C LYS A 257 -5.64 8.16 10.03
N ASN A 258 -4.90 7.30 10.71
CA ASN A 258 -5.42 6.26 11.62
C ASN A 258 -6.34 5.21 10.96
N ILE A 259 -6.32 5.10 9.64
CA ILE A 259 -6.98 4.06 8.87
C ILE A 259 -5.92 3.05 8.44
N TYR A 260 -6.11 1.78 8.79
CA TYR A 260 -5.29 0.70 8.26
C TYR A 260 -5.84 0.24 6.93
N HIS A 261 -5.02 0.29 5.91
CA HIS A 261 -5.32 -0.25 4.60
C HIS A 261 -4.63 -1.61 4.47
N VAL A 262 -5.40 -2.66 4.49
CA VAL A 262 -4.96 -4.04 4.30
C VAL A 262 -5.26 -4.44 2.87
N ARG A 263 -4.23 -4.84 2.12
CA ARG A 263 -4.37 -5.34 0.74
C ARG A 263 -3.74 -6.72 0.64
N PHE A 264 -4.38 -7.62 -0.06
CA PHE A 264 -3.85 -8.96 -0.34
C PHE A 264 -4.47 -9.54 -1.60
N VAL A 265 -3.79 -10.52 -2.19
CA VAL A 265 -4.37 -11.40 -3.21
C VAL A 265 -5.19 -12.47 -2.47
N GLN A 266 -6.51 -12.40 -2.65
CA GLN A 266 -7.43 -13.38 -2.11
C GLN A 266 -7.64 -14.49 -3.13
N THR A 267 -7.41 -15.74 -2.73
CA THR A 267 -7.96 -16.91 -3.41
C THR A 267 -9.12 -17.45 -2.57
N TYR A 268 -10.32 -17.41 -3.12
CA TYR A 268 -11.51 -17.95 -2.51
C TYR A 268 -11.93 -19.23 -3.23
N THR A 269 -12.08 -20.32 -2.51
CA THR A 269 -12.56 -21.60 -3.06
C THR A 269 -13.71 -22.14 -2.23
N SER A 270 -14.80 -22.50 -2.89
CA SER A 270 -15.95 -23.21 -2.32
C SER A 270 -16.43 -24.29 -3.27
N SER A 271 -17.52 -24.98 -2.94
CA SER A 271 -18.12 -25.99 -3.83
C SER A 271 -18.63 -25.43 -5.18
N SER A 272 -18.90 -24.12 -5.24
CA SER A 272 -19.54 -23.47 -6.41
C SER A 272 -18.77 -22.26 -6.95
N ILE A 273 -17.79 -21.74 -6.22
CA ILE A 273 -17.06 -20.53 -6.58
C ILE A 273 -15.56 -20.80 -6.40
N ASN A 274 -14.79 -20.41 -7.40
CA ASN A 274 -13.32 -20.33 -7.31
C ASN A 274 -12.91 -19.02 -7.99
N ASP A 275 -12.48 -18.04 -7.17
CA ASP A 275 -12.06 -16.75 -7.66
C ASP A 275 -10.75 -16.27 -7.05
N VAL A 276 -10.04 -15.40 -7.79
CA VAL A 276 -8.77 -14.81 -7.37
C VAL A 276 -8.78 -13.33 -7.73
N GLY A 277 -8.47 -12.49 -6.74
CA GLY A 277 -8.44 -11.05 -6.95
C GLY A 277 -7.80 -10.31 -5.79
N PHE A 278 -7.62 -9.00 -5.97
CA PHE A 278 -7.19 -8.14 -4.89
C PHE A 278 -8.35 -7.86 -3.93
N LYS A 279 -8.12 -8.10 -2.66
CA LYS A 279 -9.00 -7.68 -1.57
C LYS A 279 -8.37 -6.51 -0.84
N HIS A 280 -9.16 -5.48 -0.62
CA HIS A 280 -8.82 -4.33 0.20
C HIS A 280 -9.76 -4.29 1.40
N LEU A 281 -9.19 -4.19 2.60
CA LEU A 281 -9.93 -3.93 3.82
C LEU A 281 -9.44 -2.61 4.40
N PHE A 282 -10.36 -1.78 4.89
CA PHE A 282 -10.07 -0.55 5.59
C PHE A 282 -10.55 -0.70 7.03
N LEU A 283 -9.62 -0.60 7.98
CA LEU A 283 -9.91 -0.83 9.39
C LEU A 283 -9.61 0.41 10.23
N VAL A 284 -10.37 0.55 11.30
CA VAL A 284 -10.17 1.56 12.35
C VAL A 284 -10.10 0.91 13.71
N LYS A 285 -9.44 1.56 14.66
CA LYS A 285 -9.53 1.19 16.08
C LYS A 285 -10.82 1.77 16.66
N GLU A 286 -11.67 0.90 17.19
CA GLU A 286 -12.83 1.24 18.01
C GLU A 286 -12.61 0.79 19.46
N ALA A 287 -13.53 1.11 20.36
CA ALA A 287 -13.38 0.81 21.79
C ALA A 287 -13.23 -0.71 22.09
N ASP A 288 -13.84 -1.55 21.26
CA ASP A 288 -13.87 -3.00 21.37
C ASP A 288 -12.90 -3.74 20.40
N GLY A 289 -12.00 -3.00 19.77
CA GLY A 289 -10.94 -3.54 18.90
C GLY A 289 -10.87 -2.94 17.50
N LEU A 290 -10.20 -3.64 16.61
CA LEU A 290 -10.11 -3.27 15.20
C LEU A 290 -11.37 -3.68 14.45
N LYS A 291 -11.96 -2.74 13.69
CA LYS A 291 -13.17 -2.96 12.91
C LYS A 291 -12.97 -2.59 11.45
N ILE A 292 -13.51 -3.40 10.57
CA ILE A 292 -13.56 -3.14 9.13
C ILE A 292 -14.69 -2.13 8.87
N ILE A 293 -14.32 -0.95 8.36
CA ILE A 293 -15.27 0.12 8.00
C ILE A 293 -15.61 0.13 6.52
N SER A 294 -14.77 -0.50 5.69
CA SER A 294 -15.06 -0.66 4.27
C SER A 294 -14.24 -1.82 3.69
N GLU A 295 -14.71 -2.38 2.60
CA GLU A 295 -13.97 -3.37 1.84
C GLU A 295 -14.26 -3.29 0.35
N ASN A 296 -13.28 -3.69 -0.47
CA ASN A 296 -13.42 -3.82 -1.91
C ASN A 296 -12.74 -5.09 -2.41
N TRP A 297 -13.19 -5.60 -3.54
CA TRP A 297 -12.56 -6.70 -4.25
C TRP A 297 -12.50 -6.40 -5.76
N THR A 298 -11.34 -6.63 -6.37
CA THR A 298 -11.11 -6.42 -7.81
C THR A 298 -10.38 -7.62 -8.41
N PRO A 299 -10.76 -8.07 -9.63
CA PRO A 299 -10.07 -9.17 -10.31
C PRO A 299 -8.60 -8.82 -10.60
N LEU A 300 -7.71 -9.85 -10.61
CA LEU A 300 -6.27 -9.66 -10.86
C LEU A 300 -5.91 -9.05 -12.23
N ASN A 301 -6.75 -9.23 -13.23
CA ASN A 301 -6.43 -8.92 -14.63
C ASN A 301 -6.60 -7.43 -15.02
N GLN A 302 -6.79 -6.53 -14.05
CA GLN A 302 -7.02 -5.10 -14.34
C GLN A 302 -5.78 -4.22 -14.25
N LEU A 303 -4.60 -4.77 -13.97
CA LEU A 303 -3.35 -4.01 -13.85
C LEU A 303 -2.35 -4.47 -14.92
N SER A 304 -2.27 -3.74 -16.01
CA SER A 304 -1.25 -3.94 -17.04
C SER A 304 -0.43 -2.66 -17.21
N PRO A 305 0.91 -2.71 -17.05
CA PRO A 305 1.77 -1.57 -17.36
C PRO A 305 1.75 -1.25 -18.85
N SER A 306 1.95 0.03 -19.22
CA SER A 306 2.10 0.44 -20.61
C SER A 306 3.24 -0.33 -21.29
N PRO A 307 3.03 -0.89 -22.50
CA PRO A 307 4.07 -1.60 -23.24
C PRO A 307 5.34 -0.78 -23.49
N ALA A 308 5.19 0.52 -23.71
CA ALA A 308 6.31 1.42 -23.97
C ALA A 308 7.18 1.66 -22.73
N PHE A 309 6.59 1.69 -21.53
CA PHE A 309 7.36 1.77 -20.29
C PHE A 309 8.16 0.49 -20.05
N GLN A 310 7.59 -0.69 -20.33
CA GLN A 310 8.33 -1.95 -20.24
C GLN A 310 9.55 -1.98 -21.15
N TYR A 311 9.44 -1.40 -22.35
CA TYR A 311 10.55 -1.29 -23.29
C TYR A 311 11.62 -0.32 -22.78
N ALA A 312 11.26 0.90 -22.42
CA ALA A 312 12.18 1.91 -21.90
C ALA A 312 12.86 1.49 -20.60
N TYR A 313 12.13 0.78 -19.72
CA TYR A 313 12.68 0.21 -18.50
C TYR A 313 13.71 -0.88 -18.78
N LYS A 314 13.45 -1.80 -19.75
CA LYS A 314 14.41 -2.82 -20.18
C LYS A 314 15.66 -2.22 -20.77
N GLU A 315 15.56 -1.20 -21.64
CA GLU A 315 16.72 -0.49 -22.20
C GLU A 315 17.57 0.19 -21.12
N SER A 316 16.93 0.82 -20.13
CA SER A 316 17.65 1.46 -19.01
C SER A 316 18.42 0.46 -18.15
N GLN A 317 17.92 -0.76 -18.01
CA GLN A 317 18.60 -1.85 -17.30
C GLN A 317 19.77 -2.43 -18.12
N GLN A 318 19.63 -2.55 -19.45
CA GLN A 318 20.68 -3.06 -20.32
C GLN A 318 21.86 -2.09 -20.50
N ASN A 319 21.60 -0.78 -20.47
CA ASN A 319 22.64 0.26 -20.55
C ASN A 319 23.35 0.54 -19.23
N SER A 320 23.01 -0.18 -18.16
CA SER A 320 23.57 -0.05 -16.80
C SER A 320 24.52 -1.21 -16.43
N MET A 321 24.73 -2.16 -17.34
CA MET A 321 25.72 -3.23 -17.28
C MET A 321 26.92 -2.89 -18.16
#